data_78b8278953b8f04744425b23d0fc1077
#
_entry.id   78b8278953b8f04744425b23d0fc1077
#
_cell.length_a   1.000
_cell.length_b   1.000
_cell.length_c   1.000
_cell.angle_alpha   90.00
_cell.angle_beta   90.00
_cell.angle_gamma   90.00
#
_symmetry.space_group_name_H-M   'P 1'
#
loop_
_entity.id
_entity.type
_entity.pdbx_description
1 polymer ?
#
loop_
_entity_poly.entity_id
_entity_poly.type
_entity_poly.pdbx_seq_one_letter_code
_entity_poly.pdbx_strand_id
1 'polypeptide(L)'
;MFRLATKTKKKITAKKNLVIVESPAKAKTIEKYLGRNYKVLASVGHIRDLKKSTMSIDFENNYEPEYINIRGKGPLINDLKKEAKKAKQVYLASDPDREGEAISWHLAHILNLDENDANRVVFNEITKDAVKNAFKEPRKIDMDLVDAQQARRVLDRLVGYSISPILWKKVKKGLSAGRVQSVALKLIIDRENEINAFQPEEYWTIDGVFKKGTKQFQASFYGMNGKKMKLATNEKVKEVLYHLTSKDFTVEQVDKKERKRNAPLPYTTSTMQMDAANKIN
;
A
#
# COMPACT_ATOMS: atom_id res chain seq x y z
N MET A 1 48.11 45.42 -39.23
CA MET A 1 47.90 44.25 -38.32
C MET A 1 46.41 44.12 -38.01
N PHE A 2 45.68 43.35 -38.82
CA PHE A 2 44.20 43.17 -38.65
C PHE A 2 43.92 41.98 -37.74
N ARG A 3 43.30 42.23 -36.57
CA ARG A 3 42.83 41.20 -35.69
C ARG A 3 41.45 40.70 -36.18
N LEU A 4 41.38 39.48 -36.68
CA LEU A 4 40.13 38.77 -36.97
C LEU A 4 39.43 38.41 -35.66
N ALA A 5 38.28 39.02 -35.47
CA ALA A 5 37.36 38.63 -34.35
C ALA A 5 36.70 37.28 -34.67
N THR A 6 37.10 36.23 -33.96
CA THR A 6 36.45 34.94 -34.02
C THR A 6 35.04 35.02 -33.36
N LYS A 7 34.00 35.04 -34.18
CA LYS A 7 32.61 34.87 -33.73
C LYS A 7 32.43 33.45 -33.16
N THR A 8 32.39 33.36 -31.85
CA THR A 8 31.96 32.12 -31.15
C THR A 8 30.55 31.77 -31.56
N LYS A 9 30.39 30.73 -32.37
CA LYS A 9 29.11 30.14 -32.70
C LYS A 9 28.47 29.66 -31.39
N LYS A 10 27.42 30.34 -30.90
CA LYS A 10 26.52 29.81 -29.87
C LYS A 10 26.01 28.44 -30.34
N LYS A 11 26.43 27.33 -29.70
CA LYS A 11 25.87 26.01 -29.92
C LYS A 11 24.38 26.10 -29.61
N ILE A 12 23.55 26.02 -30.62
CA ILE A 12 22.10 25.84 -30.47
C ILE A 12 21.91 24.44 -29.85
N THR A 13 21.78 24.36 -28.54
CA THR A 13 21.46 23.11 -27.86
C THR A 13 20.01 22.73 -28.22
N ALA A 14 19.84 21.60 -28.87
CA ALA A 14 18.51 21.07 -29.21
C ALA A 14 17.63 21.01 -27.94
N LYS A 15 16.38 21.48 -28.06
CA LYS A 15 15.43 21.43 -26.95
C LYS A 15 15.23 19.97 -26.53
N LYS A 16 15.39 19.69 -25.24
CA LYS A 16 15.14 18.37 -24.65
C LYS A 16 13.66 18.23 -24.26
N ASN A 17 13.18 17.01 -24.18
CA ASN A 17 11.91 16.70 -23.52
C ASN A 17 12.09 16.78 -22.00
N LEU A 18 11.10 17.32 -21.30
CA LEU A 18 11.06 17.33 -19.83
C LEU A 18 10.16 16.19 -19.35
N VAL A 19 10.65 15.43 -18.39
CA VAL A 19 9.88 14.39 -17.70
C VAL A 19 9.79 14.77 -16.22
N ILE A 20 8.61 14.74 -15.65
CA ILE A 20 8.39 15.04 -14.24
C ILE A 20 7.88 13.77 -13.57
N VAL A 21 8.60 13.32 -12.55
CA VAL A 21 8.29 12.15 -11.71
C VAL A 21 8.06 12.59 -10.26
N GLU A 22 7.64 11.67 -9.39
CA GLU A 22 7.35 12.01 -7.99
C GLU A 22 8.59 12.15 -7.12
N SER A 23 9.60 11.29 -7.32
CA SER A 23 10.73 11.20 -6.41
C SER A 23 12.09 11.39 -7.10
N PRO A 24 13.09 12.00 -6.43
CA PRO A 24 14.42 12.17 -6.96
C PRO A 24 15.14 10.85 -7.29
N ALA A 25 14.85 9.78 -6.56
CA ALA A 25 15.43 8.45 -6.82
C ALA A 25 14.96 7.90 -8.18
N LYS A 26 13.63 7.98 -8.44
CA LYS A 26 13.05 7.61 -9.75
C LYS A 26 13.63 8.48 -10.88
N ALA A 27 13.79 9.78 -10.64
CA ALA A 27 14.32 10.72 -11.66
C ALA A 27 15.69 10.28 -12.18
N LYS A 28 16.64 9.98 -11.31
CA LYS A 28 18.00 9.54 -11.69
C LYS A 28 17.99 8.28 -12.55
N THR A 29 17.18 7.30 -12.17
CA THR A 29 17.09 6.01 -12.88
C THR A 29 16.45 6.17 -14.25
N ILE A 30 15.33 6.89 -14.32
CA ILE A 30 14.57 7.10 -15.56
C ILE A 30 15.38 7.95 -16.54
N GLU A 31 16.08 9.00 -16.09
CA GLU A 31 16.96 9.81 -16.94
C GLU A 31 18.05 8.98 -17.60
N LYS A 32 18.66 8.05 -16.84
CA LYS A 32 19.66 7.10 -17.36
C LYS A 32 19.09 6.21 -18.47
N TYR A 33 17.83 5.77 -18.34
CA TYR A 33 17.18 4.90 -19.33
C TYR A 33 16.74 5.64 -20.61
N LEU A 34 16.27 6.87 -20.47
CA LEU A 34 15.78 7.69 -21.59
C LEU A 34 16.92 8.37 -22.39
N GLY A 35 18.04 8.65 -21.73
CA GLY A 35 19.24 9.20 -22.38
C GLY A 35 19.20 10.72 -22.63
N ARG A 36 20.11 11.22 -23.48
CA ARG A 36 20.46 12.66 -23.60
C ARG A 36 19.35 13.59 -24.08
N ASN A 37 18.31 13.07 -24.74
CA ASN A 37 17.22 13.87 -25.29
C ASN A 37 16.16 14.22 -24.24
N TYR A 38 16.29 13.70 -23.05
CA TYR A 38 15.36 13.89 -21.93
C TYR A 38 16.07 14.56 -20.75
N LYS A 39 15.33 15.39 -20.03
CA LYS A 39 15.68 15.91 -18.72
C LYS A 39 14.62 15.44 -17.75
N VAL A 40 15.00 14.80 -16.67
CA VAL A 40 14.06 14.27 -15.68
C VAL A 40 14.17 15.06 -14.39
N LEU A 41 13.05 15.58 -13.90
CA LEU A 41 12.94 16.29 -12.63
C LEU A 41 11.93 15.61 -11.72
N ALA A 42 12.01 15.89 -10.42
CA ALA A 42 11.08 15.37 -9.44
C ALA A 42 10.21 16.47 -8.84
N SER A 43 8.91 16.21 -8.67
CA SER A 43 7.99 17.09 -7.94
C SER A 43 8.13 16.99 -6.42
N VAL A 44 8.81 15.93 -5.95
CA VAL A 44 8.96 15.62 -4.52
C VAL A 44 7.58 15.51 -3.85
N GLY A 45 6.69 14.69 -4.41
CA GLY A 45 5.30 14.50 -3.99
C GLY A 45 4.37 15.61 -4.49
N HIS A 46 3.29 15.86 -3.74
CA HIS A 46 2.32 16.90 -4.09
C HIS A 46 2.90 18.32 -4.06
N ILE A 47 2.43 19.15 -4.98
CA ILE A 47 2.83 20.56 -5.12
C ILE A 47 1.68 21.53 -4.81
N ARG A 48 0.42 21.04 -4.84
CA ARG A 48 -0.79 21.73 -4.42
C ARG A 48 -1.53 20.91 -3.37
N ASP A 49 -2.21 21.56 -2.46
CA ASP A 49 -3.08 20.93 -1.45
C ASP A 49 -4.12 21.93 -0.96
N LEU A 50 -5.12 21.45 -0.21
CA LEU A 50 -6.09 22.27 0.50
C LEU A 50 -5.39 23.15 1.55
N LYS A 51 -5.89 24.37 1.81
CA LYS A 51 -5.39 25.23 2.89
C LYS A 51 -5.44 24.48 4.23
N LYS A 52 -4.37 24.57 5.03
CA LYS A 52 -4.30 23.86 6.33
C LYS A 52 -5.15 24.52 7.42
N SER A 53 -5.39 25.83 7.32
CA SER A 53 -6.07 26.63 8.35
C SER A 53 -7.58 26.69 8.21
N THR A 54 -8.14 26.26 7.08
CA THR A 54 -9.57 26.33 6.77
C THR A 54 -10.10 25.01 6.24
N MET A 55 -11.41 24.89 6.13
CA MET A 55 -12.04 23.73 5.47
C MET A 55 -11.58 23.62 4.01
N SER A 56 -11.49 24.74 3.29
CA SER A 56 -11.01 24.81 1.89
C SER A 56 -11.85 23.95 0.93
N ILE A 57 -13.14 23.85 1.19
CA ILE A 57 -14.14 23.14 0.41
C ILE A 57 -15.37 24.05 0.32
N ASP A 58 -15.84 24.28 -0.90
CA ASP A 58 -17.06 25.03 -1.17
C ASP A 58 -18.27 24.09 -1.10
N PHE A 59 -19.05 24.18 -0.02
CA PHE A 59 -20.22 23.32 0.22
C PHE A 59 -21.38 23.63 -0.71
N GLU A 60 -21.50 24.89 -1.16
CA GLU A 60 -22.60 25.34 -1.99
C GLU A 60 -22.35 25.00 -3.46
N ASN A 61 -21.08 24.89 -3.85
CA ASN A 61 -20.67 24.53 -5.20
C ASN A 61 -20.17 23.08 -5.29
N ASN A 62 -21.05 22.14 -5.06
CA ASN A 62 -20.82 20.68 -5.21
C ASN A 62 -19.55 20.17 -4.48
N TYR A 63 -19.22 20.74 -3.32
CA TYR A 63 -18.04 20.40 -2.52
C TYR A 63 -16.70 20.64 -3.24
N GLU A 64 -16.63 21.62 -4.12
CA GLU A 64 -15.44 21.93 -4.88
C GLU A 64 -14.25 22.25 -3.96
N PRO A 65 -13.10 21.58 -4.11
CA PRO A 65 -11.92 21.79 -3.28
C PRO A 65 -11.11 23.01 -3.74
N GLU A 66 -10.80 23.92 -2.82
CA GLU A 66 -9.92 25.06 -3.07
C GLU A 66 -8.45 24.67 -2.87
N TYR A 67 -7.74 24.42 -3.95
CA TYR A 67 -6.31 24.08 -3.92
C TYR A 67 -5.42 25.32 -3.94
N ILE A 68 -4.38 25.29 -3.11
CA ILE A 68 -3.28 26.28 -3.11
C ILE A 68 -1.94 25.57 -3.32
N ASN A 69 -0.94 26.33 -3.76
CA ASN A 69 0.43 25.84 -3.79
C ASN A 69 0.93 25.59 -2.36
N ILE A 70 1.54 24.42 -2.15
CA ILE A 70 2.06 24.04 -0.83
C ILE A 70 3.16 25.03 -0.42
N ARG A 71 3.07 25.57 0.79
CA ARG A 71 4.09 26.47 1.35
C ARG A 71 5.46 25.82 1.36
N GLY A 72 6.48 26.55 0.88
CA GLY A 72 7.84 26.02 0.74
C GLY A 72 8.15 25.36 -0.61
N LYS A 73 7.14 25.04 -1.44
CA LYS A 73 7.34 24.48 -2.78
C LYS A 73 7.55 25.54 -3.88
N GLY A 74 7.46 26.82 -3.56
CA GLY A 74 7.63 27.93 -4.54
C GLY A 74 8.90 27.83 -5.40
N PRO A 75 10.09 27.65 -4.83
CA PRO A 75 11.32 27.52 -5.62
C PRO A 75 11.24 26.34 -6.60
N LEU A 76 10.79 25.17 -6.15
CA LEU A 76 10.61 23.99 -6.99
C LEU A 76 9.62 24.24 -8.13
N ILE A 77 8.49 24.85 -7.84
CA ILE A 77 7.47 25.20 -8.85
C ILE A 77 8.06 26.15 -9.91
N ASN A 78 8.83 27.16 -9.48
CA ASN A 78 9.49 28.09 -10.40
C ASN A 78 10.52 27.40 -11.29
N ASP A 79 11.29 26.47 -10.75
CA ASP A 79 12.26 25.67 -11.52
C ASP A 79 11.53 24.77 -12.53
N LEU A 80 10.47 24.09 -12.14
CA LEU A 80 9.64 23.28 -13.04
C LEU A 80 9.06 24.14 -14.18
N LYS A 81 8.48 25.29 -13.87
CA LYS A 81 7.97 26.25 -14.88
C LYS A 81 9.04 26.72 -15.83
N LYS A 82 10.24 27.04 -15.32
CA LYS A 82 11.38 27.50 -16.12
C LYS A 82 11.86 26.41 -17.09
N GLU A 83 11.92 25.17 -16.64
CA GLU A 83 12.36 24.05 -17.47
C GLU A 83 11.27 23.60 -18.46
N ALA A 84 10.00 23.64 -18.06
CA ALA A 84 8.86 23.36 -18.97
C ALA A 84 8.82 24.34 -20.16
N LYS A 85 9.04 25.64 -19.92
CA LYS A 85 9.12 26.64 -21.01
C LYS A 85 10.24 26.41 -22.01
N LYS A 86 11.33 25.75 -21.60
CA LYS A 86 12.48 25.43 -22.48
C LYS A 86 12.32 24.07 -23.16
N ALA A 87 11.46 23.22 -22.66
CA ALA A 87 11.29 21.87 -23.16
C ALA A 87 10.66 21.86 -24.56
N LYS A 88 10.93 20.80 -25.30
CA LYS A 88 10.24 20.49 -26.56
C LYS A 88 8.82 19.98 -26.23
N GLN A 89 8.72 19.09 -25.27
CA GLN A 89 7.48 18.51 -24.76
C GLN A 89 7.66 18.18 -23.29
N VAL A 90 6.58 18.24 -22.51
CA VAL A 90 6.54 17.89 -21.09
C VAL A 90 5.78 16.58 -20.92
N TYR A 91 6.35 15.64 -20.19
CA TYR A 91 5.73 14.38 -19.83
C TYR A 91 5.57 14.29 -18.32
N LEU A 92 4.41 13.81 -17.89
CA LEU A 92 4.02 13.60 -16.49
C LEU A 92 4.08 12.10 -16.22
N ALA A 93 5.10 11.65 -15.48
CA ALA A 93 5.43 10.24 -15.29
C ALA A 93 5.39 9.83 -13.80
N SER A 94 4.34 10.24 -13.10
CA SER A 94 4.02 9.79 -11.74
C SER A 94 3.43 8.36 -11.73
N ASP A 95 3.30 7.76 -10.55
CA ASP A 95 2.87 6.38 -10.39
C ASP A 95 1.49 6.08 -11.03
N PRO A 96 1.23 4.82 -11.41
CA PRO A 96 -0.01 4.41 -12.08
C PRO A 96 -1.17 4.20 -11.10
N ASP A 97 -1.35 5.11 -10.16
CA ASP A 97 -2.43 5.10 -9.19
C ASP A 97 -3.14 6.46 -9.12
N ARG A 98 -4.22 6.55 -8.34
CA ARG A 98 -4.99 7.80 -8.21
C ARG A 98 -4.18 8.94 -7.61
N GLU A 99 -3.21 8.67 -6.72
CA GLU A 99 -2.35 9.71 -6.14
C GLU A 99 -1.40 10.28 -7.19
N GLY A 100 -0.77 9.40 -8.00
CA GLY A 100 0.07 9.81 -9.12
C GLY A 100 -0.71 10.53 -10.21
N GLU A 101 -1.96 10.14 -10.47
CA GLU A 101 -2.82 10.83 -11.43
C GLU A 101 -3.18 12.25 -10.96
N ALA A 102 -3.51 12.41 -9.68
CA ALA A 102 -3.76 13.73 -9.08
C ALA A 102 -2.51 14.61 -9.05
N ILE A 103 -1.32 14.04 -8.80
CA ILE A 103 -0.05 14.78 -8.90
C ILE A 103 0.17 15.27 -10.32
N SER A 104 -0.07 14.43 -11.33
CA SER A 104 0.03 14.80 -12.74
C SER A 104 -0.95 15.91 -13.11
N TRP A 105 -2.20 15.83 -12.67
CA TRP A 105 -3.21 16.86 -12.87
C TRP A 105 -2.81 18.21 -12.21
N HIS A 106 -2.33 18.17 -10.99
CA HIS A 106 -1.83 19.37 -10.32
C HIS A 106 -0.61 19.98 -11.02
N LEU A 107 0.26 19.14 -11.58
CA LEU A 107 1.41 19.59 -12.39
C LEU A 107 0.93 20.23 -13.69
N ALA A 108 -0.01 19.61 -14.40
CA ALA A 108 -0.58 20.16 -15.63
C ALA A 108 -1.17 21.56 -15.39
N HIS A 109 -1.97 21.71 -14.32
CA HIS A 109 -2.53 23.00 -13.93
C HIS A 109 -1.43 24.07 -13.65
N ILE A 110 -0.38 23.72 -12.88
CA ILE A 110 0.68 24.68 -12.54
C ILE A 110 1.52 25.06 -13.77
N LEU A 111 1.73 24.13 -14.68
CA LEU A 111 2.55 24.30 -15.88
C LEU A 111 1.75 24.85 -17.05
N ASN A 112 0.45 25.05 -16.92
CA ASN A 112 -0.51 25.43 -17.97
C ASN A 112 -0.45 24.48 -19.17
N LEU A 113 -0.44 23.17 -18.90
CA LEU A 113 -0.58 22.12 -19.91
C LEU A 113 -2.05 21.82 -20.12
N ASP A 114 -2.43 21.45 -21.34
CA ASP A 114 -3.78 20.97 -21.62
C ASP A 114 -3.94 19.55 -21.03
N GLU A 115 -4.99 19.34 -20.23
CA GLU A 115 -5.31 18.05 -19.61
C GLU A 115 -5.72 17.00 -20.67
N ASN A 116 -6.17 17.47 -21.83
CA ASN A 116 -6.56 16.62 -22.98
C ASN A 116 -5.38 16.20 -23.85
N ASP A 117 -4.21 16.79 -23.64
CA ASP A 117 -3.00 16.40 -24.37
C ASP A 117 -2.44 15.07 -23.86
N ALA A 118 -1.81 14.32 -24.76
CA ALA A 118 -1.15 13.06 -24.42
C ALA A 118 0.20 13.32 -23.72
N ASN A 119 0.13 13.87 -22.50
CA ASN A 119 1.30 14.23 -21.69
C ASN A 119 1.58 13.22 -20.56
N ARG A 120 0.65 12.34 -20.26
CA ARG A 120 0.72 11.34 -19.20
C ARG A 120 1.43 10.07 -19.66
N VAL A 121 2.48 9.66 -18.97
CA VAL A 121 3.21 8.41 -19.23
C VAL A 121 3.11 7.52 -18.00
N VAL A 122 2.70 6.26 -18.18
CA VAL A 122 2.47 5.29 -17.12
C VAL A 122 3.29 4.04 -17.36
N PHE A 123 3.97 3.56 -16.32
CA PHE A 123 4.68 2.28 -16.32
C PHE A 123 4.54 1.61 -14.95
N ASN A 124 4.36 0.29 -14.95
CA ASN A 124 4.16 -0.49 -13.72
C ASN A 124 5.47 -0.94 -13.06
N GLU A 125 6.59 -0.83 -13.79
CA GLU A 125 7.93 -1.18 -13.30
C GLU A 125 8.98 -0.23 -13.86
N ILE A 126 10.07 -0.06 -13.13
CA ILE A 126 11.17 0.83 -13.53
C ILE A 126 12.31 0.00 -14.16
N THR A 127 11.98 -0.71 -15.23
CA THR A 127 12.96 -1.36 -16.11
C THR A 127 13.21 -0.49 -17.34
N LYS A 128 14.36 -0.70 -17.99
CA LYS A 128 14.74 0.09 -19.17
C LYS A 128 13.74 -0.04 -20.31
N ASP A 129 13.25 -1.25 -20.52
CA ASP A 129 12.34 -1.55 -21.64
C ASP A 129 10.92 -1.08 -21.33
N ALA A 130 10.40 -1.30 -20.13
CA ALA A 130 9.10 -0.81 -19.70
C ALA A 130 9.02 0.72 -19.80
N VAL A 131 10.03 1.43 -19.27
CA VAL A 131 10.09 2.89 -19.37
C VAL A 131 10.12 3.33 -20.83
N LYS A 132 11.01 2.78 -21.67
CA LYS A 132 11.09 3.19 -23.09
C LYS A 132 9.82 2.92 -23.87
N ASN A 133 9.14 1.82 -23.59
CA ASN A 133 7.89 1.47 -24.26
C ASN A 133 6.75 2.42 -23.84
N ALA A 134 6.65 2.74 -22.56
CA ALA A 134 5.65 3.69 -22.06
C ALA A 134 5.74 5.08 -22.71
N PHE A 135 6.95 5.54 -23.06
CA PHE A 135 7.13 6.83 -23.78
C PHE A 135 6.74 6.79 -25.25
N LYS A 136 6.44 5.62 -25.81
CA LYS A 136 5.91 5.52 -27.20
C LYS A 136 4.39 5.74 -27.25
N GLU A 137 3.72 5.52 -26.14
CA GLU A 137 2.26 5.56 -26.03
C GLU A 137 1.80 6.45 -24.85
N PRO A 138 2.14 7.76 -24.88
CA PRO A 138 1.63 8.67 -23.89
C PRO A 138 0.11 8.82 -24.02
N ARG A 139 -0.58 9.01 -22.89
CA ARG A 139 -2.03 9.15 -22.82
C ARG A 139 -2.45 10.49 -22.21
N LYS A 140 -3.74 10.75 -22.21
CA LYS A 140 -4.35 11.83 -21.43
C LYS A 140 -4.34 11.49 -19.94
N ILE A 141 -4.50 12.53 -19.11
CA ILE A 141 -4.78 12.36 -17.69
C ILE A 141 -6.13 11.67 -17.54
N ASP A 142 -6.21 10.69 -16.67
CA ASP A 142 -7.43 9.97 -16.33
C ASP A 142 -8.19 10.77 -15.25
N MET A 143 -9.21 11.49 -15.67
CA MET A 143 -9.98 12.35 -14.79
C MET A 143 -10.83 11.55 -13.79
N ASP A 144 -11.23 10.33 -14.08
CA ASP A 144 -11.97 9.48 -13.14
C ASP A 144 -11.08 9.13 -11.93
N LEU A 145 -9.79 8.87 -12.17
CA LEU A 145 -8.81 8.66 -11.09
C LEU A 145 -8.51 9.95 -10.31
N VAL A 146 -8.44 11.09 -10.99
CA VAL A 146 -8.28 12.40 -10.35
C VAL A 146 -9.48 12.69 -9.45
N ASP A 147 -10.70 12.50 -9.94
CA ASP A 147 -11.92 12.73 -9.19
C ASP A 147 -12.06 11.77 -7.99
N ALA A 148 -11.67 10.51 -8.16
CA ALA A 148 -11.61 9.55 -7.06
C ALA A 148 -10.62 9.98 -5.95
N GLN A 149 -9.47 10.58 -6.32
CA GLN A 149 -8.51 11.12 -5.35
C GLN A 149 -9.06 12.39 -4.70
N GLN A 150 -9.66 13.30 -5.47
CA GLN A 150 -10.27 14.52 -4.96
C GLN A 150 -11.40 14.21 -3.96
N ALA A 151 -12.32 13.32 -4.33
CA ALA A 151 -13.39 12.87 -3.44
C ALA A 151 -12.86 12.30 -2.13
N ARG A 152 -11.81 11.47 -2.18
CA ARG A 152 -11.13 10.99 -0.97
C ARG A 152 -10.54 12.13 -0.16
N ARG A 153 -9.86 13.09 -0.81
CA ARG A 153 -9.22 14.22 -0.14
C ARG A 153 -10.23 15.12 0.55
N VAL A 154 -11.36 15.39 -0.11
CA VAL A 154 -12.51 16.13 0.42
C VAL A 154 -13.10 15.41 1.63
N LEU A 155 -13.37 14.12 1.51
CA LEU A 155 -13.94 13.31 2.59
C LEU A 155 -13.02 13.26 3.83
N ASP A 156 -11.72 13.06 3.64
CA ASP A 156 -10.74 13.03 4.73
C ASP A 156 -10.67 14.42 5.43
N ARG A 157 -10.82 15.52 4.67
CA ARG A 157 -10.89 16.89 5.21
C ARG A 157 -12.17 17.09 6.00
N LEU A 158 -13.32 16.73 5.47
CA LEU A 158 -14.62 16.85 6.14
C LEU A 158 -14.64 16.12 7.47
N VAL A 159 -14.27 14.84 7.47
CA VAL A 159 -14.23 14.01 8.69
C VAL A 159 -13.24 14.59 9.71
N GLY A 160 -12.01 14.87 9.27
CA GLY A 160 -10.95 15.34 10.16
C GLY A 160 -11.28 16.69 10.82
N TYR A 161 -11.74 17.65 10.05
CA TYR A 161 -11.99 19.02 10.54
C TYR A 161 -13.32 19.17 11.26
N SER A 162 -14.32 18.34 10.99
CA SER A 162 -15.60 18.37 11.70
C SER A 162 -15.53 17.62 13.03
N ILE A 163 -14.86 16.47 13.10
CA ILE A 163 -14.89 15.60 14.28
C ILE A 163 -13.74 15.92 15.25
N SER A 164 -12.55 16.27 14.78
CA SER A 164 -11.41 16.55 15.66
C SER A 164 -11.68 17.64 16.72
N PRO A 165 -12.36 18.76 16.41
CA PRO A 165 -12.74 19.76 17.41
C PRO A 165 -13.67 19.21 18.49
N ILE A 166 -14.55 18.27 18.16
CA ILE A 166 -15.44 17.62 19.11
C ILE A 166 -14.62 16.77 20.10
N LEU A 167 -13.63 16.04 19.59
CA LEU A 167 -12.70 15.27 20.41
C LEU A 167 -11.90 16.19 21.35
N TRP A 168 -11.45 17.35 20.88
CA TRP A 168 -10.71 18.31 21.72
C TRP A 168 -11.56 18.85 22.86
N LYS A 169 -12.85 19.09 22.59
CA LYS A 169 -13.79 19.60 23.60
C LYS A 169 -14.23 18.52 24.61
N LYS A 170 -14.45 17.28 24.14
CA LYS A 170 -15.10 16.25 24.94
C LYS A 170 -14.12 15.22 25.54
N VAL A 171 -12.93 15.03 24.95
CA VAL A 171 -11.96 14.02 25.36
C VAL A 171 -10.64 14.68 25.75
N LYS A 172 -9.80 15.08 24.80
CA LYS A 172 -8.48 15.67 25.05
C LYS A 172 -8.01 16.46 23.84
N LYS A 173 -7.35 17.61 24.08
CA LYS A 173 -6.67 18.40 23.04
C LYS A 173 -5.57 17.57 22.36
N GLY A 174 -5.41 17.76 21.04
CA GLY A 174 -4.40 17.09 20.24
C GLY A 174 -4.83 15.75 19.63
N LEU A 175 -6.01 15.22 20.00
CA LEU A 175 -6.57 14.05 19.32
C LEU A 175 -7.03 14.44 17.91
N SER A 176 -7.00 13.47 17.00
CA SER A 176 -7.52 13.65 15.64
C SER A 176 -8.46 12.51 15.27
N ALA A 177 -9.55 12.84 14.59
CA ALA A 177 -10.40 11.88 13.93
C ALA A 177 -9.92 11.70 12.48
N GLY A 178 -10.03 10.49 11.98
CA GLY A 178 -9.71 10.18 10.60
C GLY A 178 -10.40 8.91 10.15
N ARG A 179 -10.85 8.89 8.92
CA ARG A 179 -11.62 7.81 8.34
C ARG A 179 -10.90 6.46 8.43
N VAL A 180 -9.59 6.42 8.14
CA VAL A 180 -8.79 5.19 8.20
C VAL A 180 -8.42 4.85 9.65
N GLN A 181 -7.91 5.81 10.41
CA GLN A 181 -7.44 5.57 11.78
C GLN A 181 -8.57 5.17 12.74
N SER A 182 -9.76 5.73 12.58
CA SER A 182 -10.92 5.39 13.44
C SER A 182 -11.42 3.96 13.18
N VAL A 183 -11.43 3.52 11.93
CA VAL A 183 -11.77 2.14 11.57
C VAL A 183 -10.70 1.16 12.08
N ALA A 184 -9.43 1.48 11.91
CA ALA A 184 -8.34 0.64 12.42
C ALA A 184 -8.41 0.48 13.95
N LEU A 185 -8.65 1.58 14.67
CA LEU A 185 -8.83 1.55 16.13
C LEU A 185 -10.04 0.70 16.53
N LYS A 186 -11.16 0.83 15.82
CA LYS A 186 -12.35 0.01 16.07
C LYS A 186 -12.04 -1.48 15.93
N LEU A 187 -11.36 -1.90 14.86
CA LEU A 187 -10.99 -3.31 14.66
C LEU A 187 -10.11 -3.84 15.79
N ILE A 188 -9.17 -3.01 16.30
CA ILE A 188 -8.32 -3.38 17.43
C ILE A 188 -9.17 -3.55 18.70
N ILE A 189 -10.08 -2.61 18.98
CA ILE A 189 -10.95 -2.66 20.14
C ILE A 189 -11.89 -3.87 20.07
N ASP A 190 -12.49 -4.14 18.92
CA ASP A 190 -13.38 -5.29 18.73
C ASP A 190 -12.61 -6.59 19.03
N ARG A 191 -11.37 -6.71 18.55
CA ARG A 191 -10.51 -7.87 18.84
C ARG A 191 -10.14 -7.98 20.31
N GLU A 192 -9.82 -6.86 20.96
CA GLU A 192 -9.51 -6.83 22.40
C GLU A 192 -10.72 -7.23 23.23
N ASN A 193 -11.93 -6.80 22.84
CA ASN A 193 -13.15 -7.22 23.49
C ASN A 193 -13.40 -8.73 23.36
N GLU A 194 -13.11 -9.34 22.20
CA GLU A 194 -13.17 -10.80 22.03
C GLU A 194 -12.18 -11.52 22.95
N ILE A 195 -10.95 -11.00 23.07
CA ILE A 195 -9.91 -11.56 23.94
C ILE A 195 -10.35 -11.47 25.40
N ASN A 196 -10.87 -10.32 25.84
CA ASN A 196 -11.32 -10.10 27.22
C ASN A 196 -12.59 -10.93 27.55
N ALA A 197 -13.43 -11.21 26.56
CA ALA A 197 -14.62 -12.04 26.75
C ALA A 197 -14.33 -13.55 26.68
N PHE A 198 -13.13 -13.93 26.27
CA PHE A 198 -12.75 -15.33 26.16
C PHE A 198 -12.74 -16.01 27.53
N GLN A 199 -13.51 -17.09 27.65
CA GLN A 199 -13.51 -17.95 28.82
C GLN A 199 -12.71 -19.22 28.51
N PRO A 200 -11.61 -19.49 29.23
CA PRO A 200 -10.86 -20.71 29.04
C PRO A 200 -11.72 -21.94 29.39
N GLU A 201 -11.76 -22.91 28.50
CA GLU A 201 -12.37 -24.21 28.74
C GLU A 201 -11.28 -25.25 28.94
N GLU A 202 -11.37 -25.98 30.05
CA GLU A 202 -10.50 -27.13 30.30
C GLU A 202 -10.83 -28.27 29.33
N TYR A 203 -9.80 -28.86 28.76
CA TYR A 203 -9.90 -30.07 27.96
C TYR A 203 -8.70 -30.98 28.20
N TRP A 204 -8.92 -32.26 27.98
CA TRP A 204 -7.92 -33.30 28.17
C TRP A 204 -7.73 -34.08 26.88
N THR A 205 -6.50 -34.58 26.67
CA THR A 205 -6.17 -35.54 25.61
C THR A 205 -5.61 -36.81 26.24
N ILE A 206 -5.91 -37.95 25.67
CA ILE A 206 -5.30 -39.23 26.03
C ILE A 206 -4.54 -39.71 24.82
N ASP A 207 -3.24 -39.82 24.95
CA ASP A 207 -2.36 -40.31 23.89
C ASP A 207 -1.72 -41.60 24.34
N GLY A 208 -1.86 -42.66 23.53
CA GLY A 208 -1.29 -43.97 23.77
C GLY A 208 -0.11 -44.23 22.87
N VAL A 209 0.92 -44.85 23.43
CA VAL A 209 2.06 -45.39 22.66
C VAL A 209 1.90 -46.90 22.52
N PHE A 210 1.65 -47.36 21.31
CA PHE A 210 1.42 -48.77 21.01
C PHE A 210 2.68 -49.40 20.42
N LYS A 211 3.02 -50.61 20.86
CA LYS A 211 4.21 -51.32 20.42
C LYS A 211 3.86 -52.73 19.99
N LYS A 212 4.38 -53.12 18.83
CA LYS A 212 4.32 -54.50 18.32
C LYS A 212 5.68 -54.92 17.80
N GLY A 213 6.36 -55.81 18.52
CA GLY A 213 7.74 -56.15 18.23
C GLY A 213 8.67 -54.94 18.39
N THR A 214 9.42 -54.61 17.34
CA THR A 214 10.33 -53.44 17.28
C THR A 214 9.66 -52.14 16.82
N LYS A 215 8.43 -52.23 16.33
CA LYS A 215 7.70 -51.05 15.80
C LYS A 215 6.80 -50.46 16.85
N GLN A 216 6.78 -49.11 16.90
CA GLN A 216 5.87 -48.35 17.74
C GLN A 216 5.17 -47.25 16.96
N PHE A 217 3.98 -46.89 17.40
CA PHE A 217 3.22 -45.75 16.90
C PHE A 217 2.43 -45.10 18.02
N GLN A 218 2.10 -43.81 17.84
CA GLN A 218 1.22 -43.07 18.74
C GLN A 218 -0.19 -43.01 18.15
N ALA A 219 -1.20 -43.05 19.02
CA ALA A 219 -2.56 -42.81 18.66
C ALA A 219 -3.27 -42.01 19.77
N SER A 220 -4.10 -41.06 19.39
CA SER A 220 -4.87 -40.26 20.31
C SER A 220 -6.28 -40.81 20.46
N PHE A 221 -6.83 -40.73 21.65
CA PHE A 221 -8.20 -41.11 21.92
C PHE A 221 -9.16 -40.27 21.08
N TYR A 222 -10.00 -40.90 20.32
CA TYR A 222 -11.00 -40.23 19.49
C TYR A 222 -12.36 -40.13 20.15
N GLY A 223 -12.81 -41.26 20.75
CA GLY A 223 -14.13 -41.35 21.34
C GLY A 223 -14.60 -42.79 21.59
N MET A 224 -15.87 -42.97 21.83
CA MET A 224 -16.48 -44.25 22.11
C MET A 224 -17.57 -44.56 21.08
N ASN A 225 -17.73 -45.85 20.72
CA ASN A 225 -18.73 -46.33 19.76
C ASN A 225 -18.75 -45.58 18.43
N GLY A 226 -17.54 -45.25 17.89
CA GLY A 226 -17.39 -44.51 16.63
C GLY A 226 -17.75 -43.02 16.70
N LYS A 227 -18.15 -42.51 17.86
CA LYS A 227 -18.48 -41.08 18.04
C LYS A 227 -17.34 -40.35 18.76
N LYS A 228 -16.98 -39.16 18.25
CA LYS A 228 -15.98 -38.29 18.87
C LYS A 228 -16.46 -37.87 20.27
N MET A 229 -15.60 -37.96 21.27
CA MET A 229 -15.90 -37.60 22.67
C MET A 229 -14.95 -36.51 23.12
N LYS A 230 -15.48 -35.41 23.68
CA LYS A 230 -14.69 -34.34 24.32
C LYS A 230 -14.46 -34.73 25.79
N LEU A 231 -13.21 -34.74 26.20
CA LEU A 231 -12.81 -34.98 27.60
C LEU A 231 -12.69 -33.62 28.30
N ALA A 232 -13.72 -33.20 29.00
CA ALA A 232 -13.80 -31.89 29.62
C ALA A 232 -13.38 -31.90 31.11
N THR A 233 -13.31 -33.08 31.76
CA THR A 233 -12.95 -33.17 33.17
C THR A 233 -12.05 -34.38 33.45
N ASN A 234 -11.31 -34.30 34.56
CA ASN A 234 -10.43 -35.37 35.01
C ASN A 234 -11.18 -36.66 35.31
N GLU A 235 -12.43 -36.59 35.80
CA GLU A 235 -13.26 -37.75 36.10
C GLU A 235 -13.57 -38.55 34.83
N LYS A 236 -13.93 -37.86 33.74
CA LYS A 236 -14.16 -38.50 32.42
C LYS A 236 -12.86 -39.13 31.87
N VAL A 237 -11.71 -38.50 32.08
CA VAL A 237 -10.41 -39.08 31.71
C VAL A 237 -10.18 -40.37 32.48
N LYS A 238 -10.37 -40.40 33.79
CA LYS A 238 -10.18 -41.60 34.63
C LYS A 238 -11.12 -42.72 34.22
N GLU A 239 -12.38 -42.44 33.93
CA GLU A 239 -13.36 -43.39 33.42
C GLU A 239 -12.89 -44.04 32.12
N VAL A 240 -12.44 -43.23 31.16
CA VAL A 240 -11.92 -43.74 29.89
C VAL A 240 -10.64 -44.55 30.07
N LEU A 241 -9.71 -44.10 30.89
CA LEU A 241 -8.49 -44.84 31.20
C LEU A 241 -8.76 -46.18 31.85
N TYR A 242 -9.72 -46.27 32.77
CA TYR A 242 -10.13 -47.52 33.35
C TYR A 242 -10.59 -48.54 32.32
N HIS A 243 -11.33 -48.11 31.29
CA HIS A 243 -11.76 -48.96 30.20
C HIS A 243 -10.67 -49.31 29.20
N LEU A 244 -9.59 -48.55 29.12
CA LEU A 244 -8.50 -48.77 28.18
C LEU A 244 -7.38 -49.67 28.76
N THR A 245 -7.13 -49.63 30.08
CA THR A 245 -5.95 -50.27 30.73
C THR A 245 -5.94 -51.81 30.71
N SER A 246 -7.05 -52.46 30.41
CA SER A 246 -7.15 -53.91 30.48
C SER A 246 -7.56 -54.58 29.17
N LYS A 247 -7.38 -53.93 28.03
CA LYS A 247 -7.85 -54.43 26.74
C LYS A 247 -6.77 -54.50 25.69
N ASP A 248 -6.90 -55.51 24.83
CA ASP A 248 -6.11 -55.61 23.60
C ASP A 248 -6.60 -54.59 22.57
N PHE A 249 -5.66 -54.00 21.87
CA PHE A 249 -5.94 -53.00 20.83
C PHE A 249 -5.72 -53.65 19.45
N THR A 250 -6.67 -53.45 18.55
CA THR A 250 -6.60 -53.90 17.16
C THR A 250 -6.66 -52.75 16.21
N VAL A 251 -5.89 -52.81 15.14
CA VAL A 251 -5.98 -51.83 14.04
C VAL A 251 -7.14 -52.26 13.15
N GLU A 252 -8.22 -51.52 13.15
CA GLU A 252 -9.43 -51.83 12.39
C GLU A 252 -9.32 -51.38 10.94
N GLN A 253 -8.75 -50.19 10.71
CA GLN A 253 -8.65 -49.61 9.36
C GLN A 253 -7.36 -48.81 9.19
N VAL A 254 -6.78 -48.87 7.99
CA VAL A 254 -5.63 -48.05 7.60
C VAL A 254 -5.95 -47.33 6.31
N ASP A 255 -6.14 -46.00 6.41
CA ASP A 255 -6.36 -45.16 5.25
C ASP A 255 -5.06 -44.52 4.80
N LYS A 256 -4.66 -44.74 3.56
CA LYS A 256 -3.53 -44.08 2.93
C LYS A 256 -4.04 -42.99 2.00
N LYS A 257 -3.67 -41.74 2.27
CA LYS A 257 -4.03 -40.60 1.44
C LYS A 257 -2.79 -39.82 1.03
N GLU A 258 -2.72 -39.50 -0.24
CA GLU A 258 -1.72 -38.53 -0.71
C GLU A 258 -2.18 -37.10 -0.42
N ARG A 259 -1.32 -36.32 0.22
CA ARG A 259 -1.57 -34.90 0.47
C ARG A 259 -0.60 -34.06 -0.34
N LYS A 260 -1.12 -33.39 -1.35
CA LYS A 260 -0.33 -32.45 -2.15
C LYS A 260 -0.16 -31.15 -1.36
N ARG A 261 1.10 -30.75 -1.11
CA ARG A 261 1.43 -29.46 -0.51
C ARG A 261 1.98 -28.55 -1.60
N ASN A 262 1.25 -27.50 -1.92
CA ASN A 262 1.73 -26.49 -2.85
C ASN A 262 2.86 -25.68 -2.22
N ALA A 263 3.80 -25.21 -3.06
CA ALA A 263 4.81 -24.26 -2.61
C ALA A 263 4.13 -22.95 -2.13
N PRO A 264 4.69 -22.29 -1.11
CA PRO A 264 4.20 -20.98 -0.71
C PRO A 264 4.31 -19.99 -1.87
N LEU A 265 3.37 -19.04 -1.93
CA LEU A 265 3.45 -17.93 -2.89
C LEU A 265 4.63 -17.02 -2.55
N PRO A 266 5.17 -16.28 -3.54
CA PRO A 266 6.12 -15.21 -3.27
C PRO A 266 5.56 -14.19 -2.27
N TYR A 267 6.42 -13.63 -1.45
CA TYR A 267 6.00 -12.63 -0.48
C TYR A 267 5.51 -11.34 -1.14
N THR A 268 4.39 -10.84 -0.67
CA THR A 268 4.09 -9.41 -0.73
C THR A 268 4.82 -8.69 0.40
N THR A 269 4.91 -7.36 0.36
CA THR A 269 5.55 -6.59 1.45
C THR A 269 4.91 -6.88 2.80
N SER A 270 3.57 -6.94 2.86
CA SER A 270 2.84 -7.21 4.10
C SER A 270 3.08 -8.62 4.64
N THR A 271 3.02 -9.64 3.78
CA THR A 271 3.26 -11.03 4.22
C THR A 271 4.71 -11.27 4.62
N MET A 272 5.68 -10.59 3.98
CA MET A 272 7.07 -10.62 4.38
C MET A 272 7.27 -9.99 5.78
N GLN A 273 6.66 -8.84 6.04
CA GLN A 273 6.72 -8.17 7.34
C GLN A 273 6.12 -9.03 8.45
N MET A 274 4.96 -9.65 8.19
CA MET A 274 4.31 -10.56 9.15
C MET A 274 5.18 -11.79 9.46
N ASP A 275 5.74 -12.42 8.45
CA ASP A 275 6.59 -13.60 8.64
C ASP A 275 7.92 -13.25 9.33
N ALA A 276 8.49 -12.10 8.99
CA ALA A 276 9.69 -11.58 9.67
C ALA A 276 9.41 -11.29 11.16
N ALA A 277 8.31 -10.62 11.47
CA ALA A 277 7.91 -10.34 12.87
C ALA A 277 7.74 -11.64 13.68
N ASN A 278 7.21 -12.69 13.07
CA ASN A 278 7.04 -13.98 13.75
C ASN A 278 8.35 -14.78 13.93
N LYS A 279 9.37 -14.56 13.10
CA LYS A 279 10.61 -15.36 13.09
C LYS A 279 11.82 -14.68 13.68
N ILE A 280 11.86 -13.35 13.65
CA ILE A 280 13.06 -12.56 14.00
C ILE A 280 12.85 -11.81 15.34
N ASN A 281 11.70 -11.89 15.91
CA ASN A 281 11.26 -11.19 17.12
C ASN A 281 12.27 -11.22 18.27
#